data_5eb79362fbd7999c20721b08789776c0
#
_entry.id   5eb79362fbd7999c20721b08789776c0
#
_cell.length_a   1.000
_cell.length_b   1.000
_cell.length_c   1.000
_cell.angle_alpha   90.00
_cell.angle_beta   90.00
_cell.angle_gamma   90.00
#
_symmetry.space_group_name_H-M   'P 1'
#
loop_
_entity.id
_entity.type
_entity.pdbx_description
1 polymer ?
#
loop_
_entity_poly.entity_id
_entity_poly.type
_entity_poly.pdbx_seq_one_letter_code
_entity_poly.pdbx_strand_id
1 'polypeptide(L)'
;MMRFTVTWHREAEGDLAEIWLSASDRNEIAASVQAIDLALSSDATTKGEAVAEGLRAYNSPPLRVLFVARASDRVVQVELVRRI
;
A
#
# COMPACT_ATOMS: atom_id res chain seq x y z
N MET A 1 4.24 -10.43 -16.95
CA MET A 1 4.13 -9.69 -15.67
C MET A 1 4.27 -8.20 -15.92
N MET A 2 3.32 -7.42 -15.46
CA MET A 2 3.36 -5.98 -15.60
C MET A 2 4.01 -5.35 -14.37
N ARG A 3 5.09 -4.61 -14.56
CA ARG A 3 5.79 -3.96 -13.45
C ARG A 3 5.26 -2.55 -13.22
N PHE A 4 5.18 -2.19 -11.95
CA PHE A 4 4.70 -0.87 -11.51
C PHE A 4 5.72 -0.23 -10.60
N THR A 5 5.79 1.10 -10.66
CA THR A 5 6.53 1.90 -9.68
C THR A 5 5.58 2.25 -8.54
N VAL A 6 5.94 1.89 -7.33
CA VAL A 6 5.10 2.14 -6.15
C VAL A 6 5.51 3.45 -5.51
N THR A 7 4.54 4.35 -5.37
CA THR A 7 4.74 5.64 -4.69
C THR A 7 3.77 5.73 -3.52
N TRP A 8 4.13 6.54 -2.52
CA TRP A 8 3.32 6.74 -1.34
C TRP A 8 2.92 8.20 -1.26
N HIS A 9 1.62 8.45 -1.27
CA HIS A 9 1.11 9.81 -1.10
C HIS A 9 1.53 10.35 0.26
N ARG A 10 1.69 11.68 0.35
CA ARG A 10 2.09 12.34 1.60
C ARG A 10 1.20 11.93 2.77
N GLU A 11 -0.11 11.83 2.56
CA GLU A 11 -1.03 11.43 3.62
C GLU A 11 -0.79 10.00 4.08
N ALA A 12 -0.48 9.10 3.15
CA ALA A 12 -0.15 7.73 3.48
C ALA A 12 1.15 7.65 4.27
N GLU A 13 2.14 8.45 3.90
CA GLU A 13 3.40 8.54 4.64
C GLU A 13 3.16 9.05 6.06
N GLY A 14 2.28 10.05 6.22
CA GLY A 14 1.90 10.57 7.53
C GLY A 14 1.19 9.52 8.37
N ASP A 15 0.26 8.78 7.78
CA ASP A 15 -0.43 7.68 8.45
C ASP A 15 0.57 6.65 8.97
N LEU A 16 1.51 6.26 8.11
CA LEU A 16 2.50 5.26 8.45
C LEU A 16 3.42 5.74 9.58
N ALA A 17 3.80 7.01 9.54
CA ALA A 17 4.63 7.61 10.59
C ALA A 17 3.92 7.56 11.95
N GLU A 18 2.63 7.87 11.99
CA GLU A 18 1.85 7.80 13.22
C GLU A 18 1.73 6.37 13.74
N ILE A 19 1.46 5.42 12.84
CA ILE A 19 1.39 4.01 13.20
C ILE A 19 2.74 3.55 13.78
N TRP A 20 3.84 3.93 13.14
CA TRP A 20 5.19 3.59 13.56
C TRP A 20 5.50 4.13 14.96
N LEU A 21 5.17 5.39 15.20
CA LEU A 21 5.49 6.05 16.46
C LEU A 21 4.75 5.43 17.64
N SER A 22 3.53 4.95 17.42
CA SER A 22 2.72 4.34 18.49
C SER A 22 2.86 2.82 18.56
N ALA A 23 3.63 2.21 17.66
CA ALA A 23 3.71 0.75 17.59
C ALA A 23 4.72 0.17 18.57
N SER A 24 4.38 -0.97 19.16
CA SER A 24 5.33 -1.81 19.88
C SER A 24 5.88 -2.94 18.99
N ASP A 25 5.27 -3.13 17.81
CA ASP A 25 5.57 -4.20 16.87
C ASP A 25 6.21 -3.66 15.58
N ARG A 26 7.20 -2.77 15.72
CA ARG A 26 7.78 -2.06 14.57
C ARG A 26 8.39 -2.97 13.51
N ASN A 27 8.96 -4.10 13.94
CA ASN A 27 9.52 -5.06 12.97
C ASN A 27 8.42 -5.63 12.06
N GLU A 28 7.26 -5.87 12.62
CA GLU A 28 6.12 -6.39 11.85
C GLU A 28 5.58 -5.32 10.91
N ILE A 29 5.55 -4.06 11.36
CA ILE A 29 5.18 -2.94 10.51
C ILE A 29 6.14 -2.83 9.32
N ALA A 30 7.44 -2.86 9.58
CA ALA A 30 8.46 -2.78 8.52
C ALA A 30 8.32 -3.93 7.51
N ALA A 31 8.10 -5.14 7.99
CA ALA A 31 7.92 -6.31 7.12
C ALA A 31 6.66 -6.16 6.27
N SER A 32 5.59 -5.61 6.85
CA SER A 32 4.34 -5.37 6.13
C SER A 32 4.53 -4.33 5.02
N VAL A 33 5.26 -3.25 5.29
CA VAL A 33 5.56 -2.24 4.27
C VAL A 33 6.33 -2.85 3.11
N GLN A 34 7.35 -3.66 3.39
CA GLN A 34 8.10 -4.34 2.34
C GLN A 34 7.23 -5.29 1.53
N ALA A 35 6.35 -6.03 2.20
CA ALA A 35 5.43 -6.94 1.52
C ALA A 35 4.47 -6.19 0.60
N ILE A 36 3.98 -5.04 1.04
CA ILE A 36 3.10 -4.19 0.23
C ILE A 36 3.83 -3.67 -0.99
N ASP A 37 5.03 -3.11 -0.81
CA ASP A 37 5.83 -2.61 -1.93
C ASP A 37 6.09 -3.71 -2.96
N LEU A 38 6.45 -4.89 -2.49
CA LEU A 38 6.73 -6.02 -3.38
C LEU A 38 5.46 -6.47 -4.12
N ALA A 39 4.34 -6.60 -3.40
CA ALA A 39 3.09 -7.05 -3.99
C ALA A 39 2.58 -6.07 -5.05
N LEU A 40 2.65 -4.77 -4.76
CA LEU A 40 2.12 -3.75 -5.66
C LEU A 40 3.07 -3.41 -6.80
N SER A 41 4.30 -3.89 -6.77
CA SER A 41 5.27 -3.65 -7.84
C SER A 41 5.00 -4.52 -9.08
N SER A 42 4.08 -5.47 -9.02
CA SER A 42 3.73 -6.31 -10.16
C SER A 42 2.23 -6.55 -10.21
N ASP A 43 1.67 -6.39 -11.40
CA ASP A 43 0.24 -6.66 -11.67
C ASP A 43 -0.70 -5.98 -10.67
N ALA A 44 -0.41 -4.73 -10.34
CA ALA A 44 -1.13 -4.01 -9.27
C ALA A 44 -2.62 -3.86 -9.54
N THR A 45 -3.05 -3.84 -10.80
CA THR A 45 -4.45 -3.70 -11.15
C THR A 45 -5.29 -4.92 -10.76
N THR A 46 -4.64 -6.04 -10.44
CA THR A 46 -5.33 -7.26 -10.02
C THR A 46 -5.08 -7.62 -8.56
N LYS A 47 -4.31 -6.81 -7.86
CA LYS A 47 -4.00 -7.07 -6.44
C LYS A 47 -5.11 -6.55 -5.54
N GLY A 48 -5.34 -7.28 -4.44
CA GLY A 48 -6.35 -6.89 -3.46
C GLY A 48 -7.75 -6.90 -4.02
N GLU A 49 -8.58 -5.96 -3.58
CA GLU A 49 -9.98 -5.88 -3.99
C GLU A 49 -10.38 -4.45 -4.32
N ALA A 50 -11.28 -4.28 -5.26
CA ALA A 50 -11.83 -2.98 -5.59
C ALA A 50 -12.79 -2.55 -4.47
N VAL A 51 -12.57 -1.36 -3.89
CA VAL A 51 -13.43 -0.84 -2.82
C VAL A 51 -14.24 0.36 -3.27
N ALA A 52 -13.82 1.01 -4.35
CA ALA A 52 -14.54 2.10 -5.00
C ALA A 52 -14.00 2.20 -6.41
N GLU A 53 -14.62 3.04 -7.24
CA GLU A 53 -14.15 3.25 -8.60
C GLU A 53 -12.73 3.83 -8.57
N GLY A 54 -11.80 3.13 -9.22
CA GLY A 54 -10.40 3.55 -9.29
C GLY A 54 -9.61 3.36 -8.01
N LEU A 55 -10.22 2.77 -6.97
CA LEU A 55 -9.55 2.60 -5.68
C LEU A 55 -9.59 1.13 -5.26
N ARG A 56 -8.45 0.61 -4.88
CA ARG A 56 -8.30 -0.78 -4.44
C ARG A 56 -7.71 -0.84 -3.05
N ALA A 57 -7.94 -1.95 -2.36
CA ALA A 57 -7.39 -2.18 -1.04
C ALA A 57 -6.55 -3.45 -1.04
N TYR A 58 -5.44 -3.42 -0.33
CA TYR A 58 -4.58 -4.58 -0.15
C TYR A 58 -4.22 -4.72 1.32
N ASN A 59 -4.36 -5.94 1.84
CA ASN A 59 -4.08 -6.24 3.24
C ASN A 59 -2.76 -7.00 3.34
N SER A 60 -1.86 -6.48 4.15
CA SER A 60 -0.67 -7.19 4.61
C SER A 60 -0.60 -6.95 6.11
N PRO A 61 -1.23 -7.79 6.92
CA PRO A 61 -1.30 -7.54 8.37
C PRO A 61 0.07 -7.25 8.97
N PRO A 62 0.18 -6.29 9.87
CA PRO A 62 -0.92 -5.56 10.52
C PRO A 62 -1.42 -4.31 9.77
N LEU A 63 -1.13 -4.18 8.48
CA LEU A 63 -1.49 -3.00 7.70
C LEU A 63 -2.52 -3.31 6.61
N ARG A 64 -3.34 -2.32 6.31
CA ARG A 64 -4.21 -2.28 5.15
C ARG A 64 -3.94 -0.98 4.42
N VAL A 65 -3.75 -1.05 3.11
CA VAL A 65 -3.52 0.13 2.29
C VAL A 65 -4.63 0.29 1.26
N LEU A 66 -4.95 1.54 0.94
CA LEU A 66 -5.77 1.88 -0.21
C LEU A 66 -4.86 2.47 -1.26
N PHE A 67 -5.03 2.07 -2.50
CA PHE A 67 -4.14 2.49 -3.57
C PHE A 67 -4.87 2.66 -4.89
N VAL A 68 -4.27 3.46 -5.75
CA VAL A 68 -4.70 3.65 -7.14
C VAL A 68 -3.60 3.09 -8.03
N ALA A 69 -3.97 2.21 -8.95
CA ALA A 69 -3.04 1.65 -9.93
C ALA A 69 -3.37 2.19 -11.31
N ARG A 70 -2.38 2.81 -11.95
CA ARG A 70 -2.53 3.36 -13.30
C ARG A 70 -1.72 2.53 -14.27
N ALA A 71 -2.41 1.71 -15.05
CA ALA A 71 -1.75 0.80 -15.98
C ALA A 71 -1.00 1.54 -17.09
N SER A 72 -1.53 2.67 -17.56
CA SER A 72 -0.91 3.43 -18.65
C SER A 72 0.46 3.98 -18.27
N ASP A 73 0.62 4.44 -17.03
CA ASP A 73 1.86 5.01 -16.52
C ASP A 73 2.69 3.98 -15.77
N ARG A 74 2.08 2.84 -15.45
CA ARG A 74 2.69 1.81 -14.61
C ARG A 74 3.10 2.35 -13.25
N VAL A 75 2.22 3.14 -12.66
CA VAL A 75 2.44 3.75 -11.35
C VAL A 75 1.33 3.32 -10.41
N VAL A 76 1.72 2.96 -9.19
CA VAL A 76 0.81 2.72 -8.09
C VAL A 76 1.03 3.80 -7.06
N GLN A 77 -0.04 4.44 -6.63
CA GLN A 77 0.05 5.42 -5.55
C GLN A 77 -0.74 4.93 -4.35
N VAL A 78 -0.06 4.71 -3.24
CA VAL A 78 -0.71 4.37 -1.97
C VAL A 78 -1.28 5.65 -1.39
N GLU A 79 -2.58 5.66 -1.15
CA GLU A 79 -3.32 6.85 -0.72
C GLU A 79 -3.50 6.92 0.79
N LEU A 80 -3.79 5.79 1.42
CA LEU A 80 -4.04 5.71 2.85
C LEU A 80 -3.47 4.42 3.41
N VAL A 81 -3.06 4.47 4.68
CA VAL A 81 -2.62 3.30 5.43
C VAL A 81 -3.41 3.23 6.72
N ARG A 82 -3.88 2.05 7.06
CA ARG A 82 -4.59 1.80 8.32
C ARG A 82 -4.02 0.56 8.98
N ARG A 83 -4.06 0.54 10.30
CA ARG A 83 -3.73 -0.64 11.07
C ARG A 83 -4.96 -1.52 11.21
N ILE A 84 -4.77 -2.81 11.01
CA ILE A 84 -5.85 -3.79 11.14
C ILE A 84 -5.52 -4.84 12.19
#